data_75c8df2a76f376f119e2945686d98f8d
#
_entry.id   75c8df2a76f376f119e2945686d98f8d
#
_cell.length_a   1.000
_cell.length_b   1.000
_cell.length_c   1.000
_cell.angle_alpha   90.00
_cell.angle_beta   90.00
_cell.angle_gamma   90.00
#
_symmetry.space_group_name_H-M   'P 1'
#
loop_
_entity.id
_entity.type
_entity.pdbx_description
1 polymer ?
#
loop_
_entity_poly.entity_id
_entity_poly.type
_entity_poly.pdbx_seq_one_letter_code
_entity_poly.pdbx_strand_id
1 'polypeptide(L)'
;RMESDAERQPLVYISTPSAYKLPATDGIADRFYQFQKADSQENTCNFTLEPRETPTRRFAYIAISDPQVKTDAHLDRFRKETVPDLKCTVDSFKGQEVVGMAVGDLVWDAMNLVEPYKECVSHLGLTMFQAIGNHDFNLKYADMERTAVPESGYGEADYHKAFGPTDYSFNIGQVHVVTMKDID
;
A
#
# COMPACT_ATOMS: atom_id res chain seq x y z
N ARG A 1 19.17 -8.13 16.98
CA ARG A 1 19.90 -8.10 15.70
C ARG A 1 19.04 -8.87 14.72
N MET A 2 18.29 -8.18 13.87
CA MET A 2 17.65 -8.83 12.73
C MET A 2 18.78 -9.18 11.77
N GLU A 3 18.98 -10.46 11.50
CA GLU A 3 19.77 -10.87 10.35
C GLU A 3 18.97 -10.41 9.12
N SER A 4 19.49 -9.40 8.44
CA SER A 4 18.94 -9.03 7.15
C SER A 4 19.22 -10.19 6.22
N ASP A 5 18.19 -10.86 5.74
CA ASP A 5 18.28 -11.61 4.50
C ASP A 5 18.87 -10.63 3.48
N ALA A 6 20.07 -10.88 2.99
CA ALA A 6 20.76 -9.99 2.04
C ALA A 6 19.98 -9.81 0.74
N GLU A 7 18.84 -10.46 0.62
CA GLU A 7 17.96 -10.57 -0.54
C GLU A 7 16.76 -9.62 -0.48
N ARG A 8 16.47 -8.98 0.67
CA ARG A 8 15.37 -8.02 0.80
C ARG A 8 15.90 -6.70 1.34
N GLN A 9 15.63 -5.62 0.64
CA GLN A 9 15.94 -4.31 1.18
C GLN A 9 15.14 -4.10 2.47
N PRO A 10 15.80 -3.95 3.64
CA PRO A 10 15.10 -3.79 4.90
C PRO A 10 14.20 -2.56 4.88
N LEU A 11 13.05 -2.67 5.51
CA LEU A 11 12.04 -1.63 5.54
C LEU A 11 11.64 -1.35 6.99
N VAL A 12 11.54 -0.08 7.35
CA VAL A 12 11.05 0.38 8.65
C VAL A 12 9.80 1.21 8.44
N TYR A 13 8.78 0.94 9.22
CA TYR A 13 7.54 1.74 9.18
C TYR A 13 7.16 2.28 10.56
N ILE A 14 6.34 3.31 10.56
CA ILE A 14 5.72 3.86 11.76
C ILE A 14 4.24 3.51 11.78
N SER A 15 3.78 2.89 12.87
CA SER A 15 2.34 2.77 13.15
C SER A 15 1.81 4.15 13.53
N THR A 16 1.24 4.86 12.56
CA THR A 16 0.81 6.26 12.75
C THR A 16 -0.16 6.39 13.93
N PRO A 17 0.15 7.19 14.96
CA PRO A 17 -0.77 7.40 16.07
C PRO A 17 -2.00 8.19 15.66
N SER A 18 -3.16 7.94 16.29
CA SER A 18 -4.43 8.58 15.93
C SER A 18 -4.48 10.10 16.09
N ALA A 19 -3.54 10.69 16.83
CA ALA A 19 -3.38 12.15 16.97
C ALA A 19 -2.81 12.83 15.72
N TYR A 20 -2.34 12.05 14.74
CA TYR A 20 -1.72 12.57 13.51
C TYR A 20 -2.53 12.17 12.28
N LYS A 21 -2.42 12.98 11.23
CA LYS A 21 -2.96 12.64 9.91
C LYS A 21 -2.22 11.42 9.35
N LEU A 22 -2.92 10.61 8.58
CA LEU A 22 -2.30 9.47 7.92
C LEU A 22 -1.35 9.97 6.83
N PRO A 23 -0.06 9.55 6.84
CA PRO A 23 0.95 10.08 5.92
C PRO A 23 0.73 9.54 4.51
N ALA A 24 0.40 10.43 3.58
CA ALA A 24 0.10 10.07 2.20
C ALA A 24 0.64 11.11 1.22
N THR A 25 0.94 10.68 0.00
CA THR A 25 1.20 11.54 -1.16
C THR A 25 0.09 11.29 -2.18
N ASP A 26 -0.59 12.35 -2.58
CA ASP A 26 -1.69 12.31 -3.56
C ASP A 26 -2.73 11.20 -3.26
N GLY A 27 -3.04 10.99 -1.98
CA GLY A 27 -4.01 9.99 -1.55
C GLY A 27 -3.45 8.57 -1.38
N ILE A 28 -2.22 8.30 -1.73
CA ILE A 28 -1.57 7.00 -1.48
C ILE A 28 -0.80 7.06 -0.17
N ALA A 29 -1.06 6.10 0.73
CA ALA A 29 -0.31 5.94 1.96
C ALA A 29 1.11 5.44 1.66
N ASP A 30 2.08 6.35 1.62
CA ASP A 30 3.44 6.07 1.19
C ASP A 30 4.53 6.69 2.09
N ARG A 31 4.18 7.63 2.97
CA ARG A 31 5.15 8.33 3.83
C ARG A 31 5.24 7.76 5.25
N PHE A 32 4.68 6.58 5.49
CA PHE A 32 4.76 5.91 6.79
C PHE A 32 5.87 4.86 6.87
N TYR A 33 6.61 4.62 5.79
CA TYR A 33 7.73 3.68 5.73
C TYR A 33 8.95 4.27 5.04
N GLN A 34 10.10 3.68 5.27
CA GLN A 34 11.38 4.03 4.65
C GLN A 34 12.19 2.77 4.38
N PHE A 35 12.75 2.69 3.18
CA PHE A 35 13.73 1.65 2.85
C PHE A 35 15.06 1.96 3.51
N GLN A 36 15.72 0.93 4.03
CA GLN A 36 17.02 1.02 4.64
C GLN A 36 18.13 0.70 3.64
N LYS A 37 19.31 1.27 3.84
CA LYS A 37 20.48 0.89 3.07
C LYS A 37 21.05 -0.40 3.65
N ALA A 38 21.10 -1.47 2.84
CA ALA A 38 21.56 -2.79 3.27
C ALA A 38 23.01 -2.79 3.80
N ASP A 39 23.88 -1.96 3.21
CA ASP A 39 25.33 -1.90 3.54
C ASP A 39 25.69 -0.94 4.68
N SER A 40 24.70 -0.31 5.31
CA SER A 40 24.93 0.66 6.38
C SER A 40 24.91 -0.01 7.76
N GLN A 41 25.93 0.23 8.58
CA GLN A 41 25.95 -0.22 9.97
C GLN A 41 24.91 0.50 10.84
N GLU A 42 24.53 1.73 10.43
CA GLU A 42 23.51 2.54 11.08
C GLU A 42 22.60 3.17 10.02
N ASN A 43 21.30 3.08 10.24
CA ASN A 43 20.29 3.74 9.44
C ASN A 43 19.46 4.65 10.33
N THR A 44 19.33 5.91 9.95
CA THR A 44 18.47 6.87 10.63
C THR A 44 17.16 7.02 9.86
N CYS A 45 16.05 6.72 10.53
CA CYS A 45 14.70 6.87 9.98
C CYS A 45 14.00 8.03 10.66
N ASN A 46 13.73 9.09 9.91
CA ASN A 46 12.99 10.25 10.41
C ASN A 46 11.62 10.30 9.73
N PHE A 47 10.56 10.20 10.53
CA PHE A 47 9.19 10.32 10.06
C PHE A 47 8.63 11.70 10.44
N THR A 48 8.10 12.42 9.47
CA THR A 48 7.40 13.68 9.70
C THR A 48 5.91 13.40 9.76
N LEU A 49 5.31 13.66 10.92
CA LEU A 49 3.87 13.48 11.13
C LEU A 49 3.21 14.84 11.31
N GLU A 50 2.09 15.04 10.61
CA GLU A 50 1.26 16.23 10.74
C GLU A 50 0.22 16.03 11.85
N PRO A 51 0.22 16.84 12.92
CA PRO A 51 -0.77 16.70 13.99
C PRO A 51 -2.15 17.05 13.47
N ARG A 52 -3.18 16.38 14.00
CA ARG A 52 -4.58 16.75 13.76
C ARG A 52 -4.95 17.96 14.60
N GLU A 53 -5.72 18.88 14.03
CA GLU A 53 -6.27 20.01 14.79
C GLU A 53 -7.31 19.54 15.82
N THR A 54 -8.07 18.52 15.47
CA THR A 54 -9.09 17.91 16.31
C THR A 54 -9.02 16.38 16.25
N PRO A 55 -9.29 15.66 17.35
CA PRO A 55 -9.35 14.21 17.34
C PRO A 55 -10.43 13.70 16.38
N THR A 56 -10.09 12.72 15.55
CA THR A 56 -11.07 12.01 14.72
C THR A 56 -11.97 11.16 15.58
N ARG A 57 -13.26 11.45 15.64
CA ARG A 57 -14.26 10.68 16.40
C ARG A 57 -15.12 9.78 15.52
N ARG A 58 -15.29 10.18 14.27
CA ARG A 58 -16.06 9.46 13.25
C ARG A 58 -15.31 9.52 11.94
N PHE A 59 -15.22 8.41 11.28
CA PHE A 59 -14.60 8.29 9.95
C PHE A 59 -15.36 7.21 9.15
N ALA A 60 -15.22 7.25 7.84
CA ALA A 60 -15.66 6.19 6.96
C ALA A 60 -14.45 5.34 6.57
N TYR A 61 -14.61 4.02 6.55
CA TYR A 61 -13.62 3.08 6.07
C TYR A 61 -14.16 2.35 4.85
N ILE A 62 -13.48 2.49 3.72
CA ILE A 62 -13.87 1.88 2.45
C ILE A 62 -12.89 0.75 2.16
N ALA A 63 -13.39 -0.47 2.09
CA ALA A 63 -12.61 -1.64 1.66
C ALA A 63 -12.96 -1.96 0.20
N ILE A 64 -11.93 -2.12 -0.62
CA ILE A 64 -12.04 -2.58 -2.01
C ILE A 64 -11.39 -3.95 -2.07
N SER A 65 -12.16 -4.95 -2.47
CA SER A 65 -11.65 -6.30 -2.64
C SER A 65 -11.35 -6.57 -4.11
N ASP A 66 -10.23 -7.23 -4.34
CA ASP A 66 -9.90 -7.90 -5.59
C ASP A 66 -10.12 -7.03 -6.86
N PRO A 67 -9.43 -5.90 -7.02
CA PRO A 67 -9.50 -5.12 -8.26
C PRO A 67 -9.07 -5.94 -9.48
N GLN A 68 -8.12 -6.82 -9.31
CA GLN A 68 -7.64 -7.84 -10.26
C GLN A 68 -7.41 -7.31 -11.67
N VAL A 69 -6.73 -6.17 -11.78
CA VAL A 69 -6.42 -5.55 -13.07
C VAL A 69 -5.39 -6.41 -13.80
N LYS A 70 -5.80 -7.02 -14.92
CA LYS A 70 -4.98 -7.97 -15.69
C LYS A 70 -4.46 -7.40 -17.01
N THR A 71 -5.19 -6.45 -17.60
CA THR A 71 -4.90 -5.87 -18.91
C THR A 71 -5.19 -4.39 -18.91
N ASP A 72 -4.68 -3.67 -19.92
CA ASP A 72 -5.00 -2.24 -20.12
C ASP A 72 -6.52 -2.00 -20.25
N ALA A 73 -7.24 -2.94 -20.84
CA ALA A 73 -8.70 -2.85 -20.95
C ALA A 73 -9.38 -2.94 -19.57
N HIS A 74 -8.87 -3.78 -18.66
CA HIS A 74 -9.38 -3.84 -17.28
C HIS A 74 -9.03 -2.57 -16.53
N LEU A 75 -7.81 -2.04 -16.70
CA LEU A 75 -7.40 -0.76 -16.12
C LEU A 75 -8.28 0.39 -16.60
N ASP A 76 -8.59 0.42 -17.88
CA ASP A 76 -9.48 1.41 -18.47
C ASP A 76 -10.90 1.33 -17.89
N ARG A 77 -11.44 0.13 -17.68
CA ARG A 77 -12.72 -0.07 -16.99
C ARG A 77 -12.65 0.41 -15.55
N PHE A 78 -11.60 0.01 -14.80
CA PHE A 78 -11.40 0.44 -13.43
C PHE A 78 -11.39 1.96 -13.34
N ARG A 79 -10.64 2.64 -14.21
CA ARG A 79 -10.56 4.11 -14.28
C ARG A 79 -11.88 4.78 -14.64
N LYS A 80 -12.66 4.19 -15.57
CA LYS A 80 -13.88 4.81 -16.11
C LYS A 80 -15.15 4.47 -15.33
N GLU A 81 -15.16 3.33 -14.65
CA GLU A 81 -16.34 2.80 -13.97
C GLU A 81 -16.14 2.81 -12.44
N THR A 82 -15.12 2.10 -11.92
CA THR A 82 -14.93 1.89 -10.49
C THR A 82 -14.45 3.17 -9.78
N VAL A 83 -13.45 3.87 -10.34
CA VAL A 83 -12.91 5.09 -9.73
C VAL A 83 -13.96 6.18 -9.57
N PRO A 84 -14.79 6.51 -10.57
CA PRO A 84 -15.88 7.50 -10.42
C PRO A 84 -16.94 7.08 -9.39
N ASP A 85 -17.29 5.80 -9.32
CA ASP A 85 -18.26 5.28 -8.36
C ASP A 85 -17.72 5.37 -6.91
N LEU A 86 -16.47 4.95 -6.71
CA LEU A 86 -15.78 5.10 -5.43
C LEU A 86 -15.66 6.57 -5.01
N LYS A 87 -15.32 7.45 -5.96
CA LYS A 87 -15.24 8.88 -5.69
C LYS A 87 -16.59 9.46 -5.27
N CYS A 88 -17.66 9.06 -5.94
CA CYS A 88 -19.03 9.44 -5.56
C CYS A 88 -19.35 8.97 -4.14
N THR A 89 -18.95 7.74 -3.79
CA THR A 89 -19.10 7.19 -2.44
C THR A 89 -18.31 8.01 -1.43
N VAL A 90 -17.03 8.31 -1.70
CA VAL A 90 -16.18 9.16 -0.83
C VAL A 90 -16.82 10.53 -0.63
N ASP A 91 -17.29 11.17 -1.70
CA ASP A 91 -17.92 12.49 -1.66
C ASP A 91 -19.23 12.50 -0.84
N SER A 92 -19.90 11.35 -0.68
CA SER A 92 -21.10 11.22 0.14
C SER A 92 -20.82 11.39 1.65
N PHE A 93 -19.58 11.16 2.09
CA PHE A 93 -19.14 11.29 3.49
C PHE A 93 -18.63 12.69 3.83
N LYS A 94 -19.23 13.74 3.26
CA LYS A 94 -18.82 15.13 3.46
C LYS A 94 -18.65 15.49 4.94
N GLY A 95 -17.52 16.09 5.27
CA GLY A 95 -17.18 16.50 6.64
C GLY A 95 -16.71 15.38 7.55
N GLN A 96 -16.54 14.16 7.04
CA GLN A 96 -15.90 13.06 7.74
C GLN A 96 -14.56 12.72 7.06
N GLU A 97 -13.61 12.23 7.83
CA GLU A 97 -12.41 11.63 7.28
C GLU A 97 -12.77 10.29 6.63
N VAL A 98 -12.23 10.05 5.45
CA VAL A 98 -12.42 8.79 4.73
C VAL A 98 -11.06 8.14 4.53
N VAL A 99 -10.97 6.87 4.87
CA VAL A 99 -9.77 6.03 4.68
C VAL A 99 -10.15 4.84 3.83
N GLY A 100 -9.30 4.47 2.91
CA GLY A 100 -9.49 3.31 2.05
C GLY A 100 -8.42 2.24 2.26
N MET A 101 -8.80 1.01 1.98
CA MET A 101 -7.92 -0.15 1.90
C MET A 101 -8.32 -1.00 0.71
N ALA A 102 -7.38 -1.27 -0.20
CA ALA A 102 -7.53 -2.38 -1.12
C ALA A 102 -6.95 -3.65 -0.46
N VAL A 103 -7.77 -4.67 -0.36
CA VAL A 103 -7.49 -5.86 0.48
C VAL A 103 -6.95 -7.04 -0.32
N GLY A 104 -5.96 -6.77 -1.16
CA GLY A 104 -5.25 -7.76 -1.95
C GLY A 104 -5.74 -7.91 -3.38
N ASP A 105 -4.99 -8.66 -4.16
CA ASP A 105 -5.22 -8.93 -5.57
C ASP A 105 -5.47 -7.67 -6.39
N LEU A 106 -4.57 -6.70 -6.26
CA LEU A 106 -4.65 -5.39 -6.91
C LEU A 106 -4.54 -5.56 -8.43
N VAL A 107 -3.58 -6.39 -8.84
CA VAL A 107 -3.35 -6.82 -10.21
C VAL A 107 -3.45 -8.33 -10.31
N TRP A 108 -3.63 -8.86 -11.52
CA TRP A 108 -3.63 -10.30 -11.74
C TRP A 108 -2.33 -10.72 -12.41
N ASP A 109 -1.28 -10.97 -11.63
CA ASP A 109 0.07 -11.33 -12.09
C ASP A 109 0.68 -10.33 -13.10
N ALA A 110 0.05 -9.17 -13.25
CA ALA A 110 0.42 -8.15 -14.23
C ALA A 110 1.17 -7.00 -13.55
N MET A 111 2.39 -7.27 -13.08
CA MET A 111 3.19 -6.32 -12.28
C MET A 111 3.48 -5.00 -13.00
N ASN A 112 3.47 -5.00 -14.33
CA ASN A 112 3.57 -3.77 -15.12
C ASN A 112 2.35 -2.82 -14.97
N LEU A 113 1.24 -3.32 -14.42
CA LEU A 113 0.02 -2.53 -14.16
C LEU A 113 -0.06 -1.98 -12.74
N VAL A 114 0.90 -2.30 -11.85
CA VAL A 114 0.91 -1.81 -10.46
C VAL A 114 0.96 -0.27 -10.40
N GLU A 115 1.89 0.36 -11.12
CA GLU A 115 1.98 1.83 -11.15
C GLU A 115 0.77 2.49 -11.81
N PRO A 116 0.26 2.03 -12.99
CA PRO A 116 -0.99 2.53 -13.54
C PRO A 116 -2.22 2.34 -12.64
N TYR A 117 -2.31 1.24 -11.90
CA TYR A 117 -3.34 1.03 -10.88
C TYR A 117 -3.21 2.06 -9.75
N LYS A 118 -1.99 2.24 -9.21
CA LYS A 118 -1.68 3.22 -8.18
C LYS A 118 -2.11 4.63 -8.58
N GLU A 119 -1.84 5.03 -9.83
CA GLU A 119 -2.31 6.29 -10.39
C GLU A 119 -3.84 6.39 -10.35
N CYS A 120 -4.56 5.34 -10.68
CA CYS A 120 -6.02 5.36 -10.65
C CYS A 120 -6.57 5.60 -9.24
N VAL A 121 -6.04 4.92 -8.23
CA VAL A 121 -6.52 5.05 -6.84
C VAL A 121 -6.07 6.34 -6.17
N SER A 122 -5.03 7.02 -6.66
CA SER A 122 -4.60 8.34 -6.18
C SER A 122 -5.65 9.44 -6.37
N HIS A 123 -6.57 9.27 -7.31
CA HIS A 123 -7.59 10.27 -7.63
C HIS A 123 -8.88 10.13 -6.80
N LEU A 124 -8.94 9.19 -5.87
CA LEU A 124 -10.15 8.92 -5.08
C LEU A 124 -10.46 10.00 -4.04
N GLY A 125 -9.48 10.83 -3.65
CA GLY A 125 -9.69 11.91 -2.67
C GLY A 125 -9.72 11.43 -1.21
N LEU A 126 -9.11 10.28 -0.93
CA LEU A 126 -8.95 9.71 0.41
C LEU A 126 -7.52 9.20 0.60
N THR A 127 -7.14 8.85 1.82
CA THR A 127 -5.88 8.11 2.05
C THR A 127 -6.13 6.62 1.81
N MET A 128 -5.48 6.08 0.78
CA MET A 128 -5.63 4.69 0.34
C MET A 128 -4.42 3.86 0.75
N PHE A 129 -4.67 2.84 1.53
CA PHE A 129 -3.72 1.78 1.89
C PHE A 129 -3.91 0.57 0.98
N GLN A 130 -2.90 -0.29 0.93
CA GLN A 130 -2.92 -1.50 0.11
C GLN A 130 -2.50 -2.69 0.97
N ALA A 131 -3.20 -3.80 0.84
CA ALA A 131 -2.72 -5.11 1.27
C ALA A 131 -2.26 -5.91 0.06
N ILE A 132 -1.35 -6.83 0.25
CA ILE A 132 -0.89 -7.74 -0.81
C ILE A 132 -1.82 -8.93 -0.92
N GLY A 133 -2.14 -9.35 -2.15
CA GLY A 133 -2.82 -10.60 -2.45
C GLY A 133 -1.90 -11.57 -3.20
N ASN A 134 -2.35 -12.79 -3.43
CA ASN A 134 -1.52 -13.81 -4.09
C ASN A 134 -1.25 -13.50 -5.58
N HIS A 135 -2.05 -12.65 -6.21
CA HIS A 135 -1.82 -12.18 -7.58
C HIS A 135 -0.98 -10.90 -7.68
N ASP A 136 -0.50 -10.38 -6.54
CA ASP A 136 0.38 -9.20 -6.48
C ASP A 136 1.86 -9.59 -6.36
N PHE A 137 2.18 -10.86 -6.56
CA PHE A 137 3.55 -11.37 -6.62
C PHE A 137 4.08 -11.38 -8.04
N ASN A 138 5.37 -11.09 -8.18
CA ASN A 138 6.05 -11.22 -9.45
C ASN A 138 6.38 -12.69 -9.74
N LEU A 139 5.46 -13.40 -10.41
CA LEU A 139 5.62 -14.83 -10.74
C LEU A 139 6.57 -15.09 -11.92
N LYS A 140 7.11 -14.06 -12.56
CA LYS A 140 8.02 -14.22 -13.71
C LYS A 140 9.22 -15.12 -13.44
N TYR A 141 9.63 -15.20 -12.19
CA TYR A 141 10.81 -15.95 -11.76
C TYR A 141 10.46 -17.12 -10.83
N ALA A 142 9.18 -17.50 -10.74
CA ALA A 142 8.70 -18.50 -9.78
C ALA A 142 9.40 -19.87 -9.93
N ASP A 143 9.74 -20.27 -11.16
CA ASP A 143 10.39 -21.55 -11.46
C ASP A 143 11.93 -21.46 -11.52
N MET A 144 12.52 -20.32 -11.23
CA MET A 144 13.98 -20.14 -11.27
C MET A 144 14.60 -20.52 -9.92
N GLU A 145 15.84 -21.05 -10.00
CA GLU A 145 16.64 -21.19 -8.77
C GLU A 145 16.85 -19.81 -8.12
N ARG A 146 16.69 -19.73 -6.81
CA ARG A 146 16.74 -18.48 -6.03
C ARG A 146 18.02 -17.67 -6.28
N THR A 147 19.16 -18.33 -6.46
CA THR A 147 20.47 -17.71 -6.78
C THR A 147 20.54 -17.06 -8.16
N ALA A 148 19.64 -17.45 -9.07
CA ALA A 148 19.56 -16.93 -10.42
C ALA A 148 18.52 -15.80 -10.58
N VAL A 149 17.68 -15.57 -9.57
CA VAL A 149 16.65 -14.52 -9.59
C VAL A 149 17.32 -13.19 -9.28
N PRO A 150 17.17 -12.15 -10.13
CA PRO A 150 17.65 -10.81 -9.80
C PRO A 150 16.87 -10.25 -8.59
N GLU A 151 17.48 -9.39 -7.79
CA GLU A 151 16.85 -8.77 -6.62
C GLU A 151 15.49 -8.14 -6.94
N SER A 152 15.38 -7.49 -8.10
CA SER A 152 14.11 -6.93 -8.60
C SER A 152 13.08 -7.98 -9.01
N GLY A 153 13.44 -9.25 -9.02
CA GLY A 153 12.58 -10.37 -9.41
C GLY A 153 12.01 -11.17 -8.26
N TYR A 154 12.35 -10.82 -7.01
CA TYR A 154 11.70 -11.46 -5.86
C TYR A 154 10.21 -11.14 -5.81
N GLY A 155 9.41 -12.15 -5.47
CA GLY A 155 7.96 -12.12 -5.62
C GLY A 155 7.29 -10.83 -5.14
N GLU A 156 7.69 -10.32 -3.98
CA GLU A 156 7.11 -9.12 -3.37
C GLU A 156 7.83 -7.81 -3.73
N ALA A 157 8.96 -7.87 -4.48
CA ALA A 157 9.81 -6.69 -4.68
C ALA A 157 9.08 -5.53 -5.38
N ASP A 158 8.27 -5.82 -6.38
CA ASP A 158 7.49 -4.80 -7.09
C ASP A 158 6.40 -4.21 -6.20
N TYR A 159 5.73 -5.03 -5.38
CA TYR A 159 4.77 -4.55 -4.40
C TYR A 159 5.44 -3.65 -3.35
N HIS A 160 6.54 -4.10 -2.75
CA HIS A 160 7.29 -3.31 -1.76
C HIS A 160 7.73 -1.96 -2.31
N LYS A 161 8.19 -1.93 -3.56
CA LYS A 161 8.59 -0.71 -4.25
C LYS A 161 7.43 0.27 -4.41
N ALA A 162 6.25 -0.23 -4.75
CA ALA A 162 5.06 0.59 -5.02
C ALA A 162 4.33 1.03 -3.75
N PHE A 163 4.19 0.14 -2.76
CA PHE A 163 3.28 0.31 -1.62
C PHE A 163 3.93 0.13 -0.24
N GLY A 164 5.19 -0.29 -0.18
CA GLY A 164 5.92 -0.47 1.07
C GLY A 164 5.68 -1.83 1.73
N PRO A 165 5.58 -1.88 3.08
CA PRO A 165 5.48 -3.15 3.81
C PRO A 165 4.19 -3.89 3.53
N THR A 166 4.26 -5.23 3.56
CA THR A 166 3.09 -6.12 3.51
C THR A 166 2.37 -6.19 4.86
N ASP A 167 3.17 -6.09 5.94
CA ASP A 167 2.69 -6.16 7.32
C ASP A 167 2.91 -4.81 8.00
N TYR A 168 1.84 -4.16 8.38
CA TYR A 168 1.90 -2.84 9.01
C TYR A 168 0.63 -2.53 9.80
N SER A 169 0.65 -1.41 10.52
CA SER A 169 -0.52 -0.93 11.23
C SER A 169 -0.60 0.59 11.24
N PHE A 170 -1.78 1.10 11.50
CA PHE A 170 -2.03 2.52 11.75
C PHE A 170 -3.23 2.72 12.66
N ASN A 171 -3.39 3.94 13.17
CA ASN A 171 -4.52 4.26 14.04
C ASN A 171 -5.35 5.39 13.43
N ILE A 172 -6.66 5.26 13.54
CA ILE A 172 -7.60 6.32 13.18
C ILE A 172 -8.73 6.37 14.20
N GLY A 173 -8.93 7.53 14.80
CA GLY A 173 -9.90 7.66 15.89
C GLY A 173 -9.59 6.69 17.03
N GLN A 174 -10.52 5.80 17.33
CA GLN A 174 -10.40 4.76 18.38
C GLN A 174 -10.05 3.37 17.80
N VAL A 175 -9.79 3.28 16.51
CA VAL A 175 -9.54 2.02 15.82
C VAL A 175 -8.05 1.86 15.54
N HIS A 176 -7.52 0.69 15.86
CA HIS A 176 -6.21 0.22 15.43
C HIS A 176 -6.41 -0.75 14.27
N VAL A 177 -5.87 -0.41 13.10
CA VAL A 177 -5.93 -1.24 11.90
C VAL A 177 -4.62 -1.99 11.77
N VAL A 178 -4.68 -3.27 11.53
CA VAL A 178 -3.52 -4.14 11.27
C VAL A 178 -3.71 -4.80 9.92
N THR A 179 -2.71 -4.67 9.08
CA THR A 179 -2.61 -5.35 7.79
C THR A 179 -1.56 -6.43 7.91
N MET A 180 -1.89 -7.64 7.52
CA MET A 180 -0.99 -8.79 7.56
C MET A 180 -1.07 -9.55 6.24
N LYS A 181 0.09 -10.00 5.78
CA LYS A 181 0.17 -10.97 4.69
C LYS A 181 -0.16 -12.35 5.28
N ASP A 182 -1.18 -13.02 4.74
CA ASP A 182 -1.59 -14.38 5.12
C ASP A 182 -1.40 -15.41 4.00
N ILE A 183 -0.58 -15.05 3.03
CA ILE A 183 -0.26 -15.85 1.84
C ILE A 183 1.24 -16.16 1.81
N ASP A 184 1.60 -17.38 1.38
CA ASP A 184 2.96 -17.89 1.24
C ASP A 184 3.47 -17.77 -0.21
#